data_54e10b70570292a7e5b55fd47692f79f
#
_entry.id   54e10b70570292a7e5b55fd47692f79f
#
_cell.length_a   1.000
_cell.length_b   1.000
_cell.length_c   1.000
_cell.angle_alpha   90.00
_cell.angle_beta   90.00
_cell.angle_gamma   90.00
#
_symmetry.space_group_name_H-M   'P 1'
#
loop_
_entity.id
_entity.type
_entity.pdbx_description
1 polymer ?
#
loop_
_entity_poly.entity_id
_entity_poly.type
_entity_poly.pdbx_seq_one_letter_code
_entity_poly.pdbx_strand_id
1 'polypeptide(L)'
;MRTWRLIKDIPRSGSFNMAADQVLLDKCVDNADPVFRLYDWECPTLSLGKNEKIDPLIDLQECQNLSIPVVRRMTGGKAVLHGFDLTYSLAAGVLDSQFPGGILDNYQFLARGFKHFFLKLGLNPVLLKKSPQKKKKEPHICFSEPSSYEILIEGRKIIGSAQRVRITRGKNSQPKRFFLQHGSILLKDSIPLILRIFPYAHEKVLRRKIHSLQSVGIYPKYSKKELISLLIESLRKTFEIEWNNRNWNAKELNSIADCEKAYQPLEVQHV
;
A
#
# COMPACT_ATOMS: atom_id res chain seq x y z
N MET A 1 -22.60 15.99 2.35
CA MET A 1 -21.39 15.25 2.76
C MET A 1 -21.09 14.24 1.66
N ARG A 2 -19.82 14.02 1.32
CA ARG A 2 -19.43 13.05 0.27
C ARG A 2 -19.38 11.65 0.86
N THR A 3 -19.73 10.66 0.08
CA THR A 3 -19.74 9.26 0.52
C THR A 3 -18.58 8.51 -0.11
N TRP A 4 -17.81 7.79 0.70
CA TRP A 4 -16.82 6.82 0.23
C TRP A 4 -17.26 5.41 0.63
N ARG A 5 -17.07 4.45 -0.26
CA ARG A 5 -17.26 3.05 0.09
C ARG A 5 -16.09 2.57 0.95
N LEU A 6 -16.40 1.91 2.07
CA LEU A 6 -15.42 1.26 2.92
C LEU A 6 -15.56 -0.26 2.82
N ILE A 7 -14.45 -0.91 2.44
CA ILE A 7 -14.30 -2.36 2.48
C ILE A 7 -13.33 -2.70 3.61
N LYS A 8 -13.80 -3.48 4.59
CA LYS A 8 -12.96 -4.13 5.61
C LYS A 8 -12.84 -5.59 5.25
N ASP A 9 -11.75 -5.94 4.56
CA ASP A 9 -11.57 -7.28 4.04
C ASP A 9 -10.98 -8.21 5.11
N ILE A 10 -11.24 -9.49 4.97
CA ILE A 10 -10.59 -10.54 5.76
C ILE A 10 -9.18 -10.78 5.22
N PRO A 11 -8.29 -11.52 5.93
CA PRO A 11 -7.03 -11.96 5.36
C PRO A 11 -7.23 -12.73 4.05
N ARG A 12 -6.42 -12.42 3.03
CA ARG A 12 -6.50 -13.01 1.69
C ARG A 12 -5.10 -13.35 1.18
N SER A 13 -5.06 -14.21 0.15
CA SER A 13 -3.82 -14.49 -0.59
C SER A 13 -3.23 -13.25 -1.24
N GLY A 14 -1.93 -13.27 -1.51
CA GLY A 14 -1.28 -12.19 -2.26
C GLY A 14 -1.89 -11.98 -3.64
N SER A 15 -2.20 -13.05 -4.35
CA SER A 15 -2.85 -13.04 -5.66
C SER A 15 -4.21 -12.35 -5.62
N PHE A 16 -5.06 -12.74 -4.66
CA PHE A 16 -6.36 -12.09 -4.45
C PHE A 16 -6.20 -10.60 -4.16
N ASN A 17 -5.28 -10.23 -3.26
CA ASN A 17 -5.09 -8.83 -2.88
C ASN A 17 -4.68 -7.95 -4.07
N MET A 18 -3.81 -8.46 -4.96
CA MET A 18 -3.40 -7.74 -6.17
C MET A 18 -4.52 -7.66 -7.20
N ALA A 19 -5.27 -8.76 -7.40
CA ALA A 19 -6.42 -8.81 -8.29
C ALA A 19 -7.55 -7.88 -7.83
N ALA A 20 -7.83 -7.86 -6.52
CA ALA A 20 -8.83 -6.97 -5.93
C ALA A 20 -8.50 -5.49 -6.18
N ASP A 21 -7.25 -5.09 -6.00
CA ASP A 21 -6.80 -3.72 -6.29
C ASP A 21 -6.96 -3.39 -7.79
N GLN A 22 -6.66 -4.34 -8.70
CA GLN A 22 -6.88 -4.15 -10.14
C GLN A 22 -8.37 -3.95 -10.45
N VAL A 23 -9.22 -4.80 -9.90
CA VAL A 23 -10.68 -4.73 -10.12
C VAL A 23 -11.25 -3.42 -9.57
N LEU A 24 -10.78 -2.92 -8.42
CA LEU A 24 -11.18 -1.63 -7.90
C LEU A 24 -10.82 -0.50 -8.87
N LEU A 25 -9.59 -0.48 -9.40
CA LEU A 25 -9.17 0.54 -10.36
C LEU A 25 -9.99 0.46 -11.67
N ASP A 26 -10.26 -0.75 -12.16
CA ASP A 26 -11.02 -0.95 -13.40
C ASP A 26 -12.47 -0.49 -13.25
N LYS A 27 -13.09 -0.76 -12.11
CA LYS A 27 -14.48 -0.37 -11.83
C LYS A 27 -14.66 1.10 -11.46
N CYS A 28 -13.59 1.84 -11.12
CA CYS A 28 -13.68 3.29 -10.93
C CYS A 28 -14.18 4.03 -12.18
N VAL A 29 -14.04 3.41 -13.37
CA VAL A 29 -14.53 4.00 -14.63
C VAL A 29 -16.06 4.13 -14.63
N ASP A 30 -16.73 3.18 -13.97
CA ASP A 30 -18.20 3.05 -13.95
C ASP A 30 -18.82 3.57 -12.64
N ASN A 31 -18.01 3.75 -11.59
CA ASN A 31 -18.47 4.16 -10.26
C ASN A 31 -17.98 5.57 -9.93
N ALA A 32 -18.89 6.42 -9.45
CA ALA A 32 -18.58 7.78 -9.02
C ALA A 32 -17.91 7.81 -7.63
N ASP A 33 -18.25 6.87 -6.74
CA ASP A 33 -17.80 6.88 -5.35
C ASP A 33 -16.38 6.33 -5.18
N PRO A 34 -15.50 7.02 -4.45
CA PRO A 34 -14.21 6.47 -4.05
C PRO A 34 -14.37 5.23 -3.18
N VAL A 35 -13.48 4.25 -3.36
CA VAL A 35 -13.47 3.01 -2.59
C VAL A 35 -12.19 2.94 -1.77
N PHE A 36 -12.31 2.98 -0.45
CA PHE A 36 -11.22 2.74 0.49
C PHE A 36 -11.32 1.31 1.03
N ARG A 37 -10.27 0.53 0.82
CA ARG A 37 -10.18 -0.86 1.27
C ARG A 37 -9.08 -0.97 2.32
N LEU A 38 -9.39 -1.63 3.45
CA LEU A 38 -8.44 -2.11 4.44
C LEU A 38 -8.40 -3.62 4.35
N TYR A 39 -7.21 -4.21 4.29
CA TYR A 39 -7.06 -5.63 4.08
C TYR A 39 -5.82 -6.21 4.78
N ASP A 40 -5.80 -7.52 4.86
CA ASP A 40 -4.74 -8.29 5.49
C ASP A 40 -4.25 -9.42 4.58
N TRP A 41 -3.23 -10.12 5.00
CA TRP A 41 -2.55 -11.19 4.27
C TRP A 41 -2.68 -12.49 5.04
N GLU A 42 -3.02 -13.58 4.34
CA GLU A 42 -3.14 -14.92 4.94
C GLU A 42 -1.81 -15.43 5.49
N CYS A 43 -0.72 -15.06 4.82
CA CYS A 43 0.65 -15.35 5.26
C CYS A 43 1.59 -14.20 4.89
N PRO A 44 2.78 -14.12 5.46
CA PRO A 44 3.79 -13.17 4.98
C PRO A 44 3.97 -13.32 3.47
N THR A 45 3.92 -12.21 2.74
CA THR A 45 3.95 -12.19 1.27
C THR A 45 4.87 -11.09 0.79
N LEU A 46 5.73 -11.39 -0.18
CA LEU A 46 6.59 -10.39 -0.81
C LEU A 46 5.92 -9.85 -2.08
N SER A 47 5.64 -8.54 -2.13
CA SER A 47 5.14 -7.90 -3.34
C SER A 47 6.24 -7.14 -4.07
N LEU A 48 6.45 -7.45 -5.35
CA LEU A 48 7.37 -6.75 -6.24
C LEU A 48 6.65 -5.61 -6.97
N GLY A 49 7.36 -4.52 -7.24
CA GLY A 49 6.84 -3.46 -8.11
C GLY A 49 6.68 -3.96 -9.56
N LYS A 50 5.77 -3.33 -10.30
CA LYS A 50 5.43 -3.74 -11.68
C LYS A 50 6.65 -3.97 -12.59
N ASN A 51 7.63 -3.08 -12.54
CA ASN A 51 8.82 -3.10 -13.40
C ASN A 51 10.07 -3.54 -12.64
N GLU A 52 9.93 -4.00 -11.40
CA GLU A 52 11.05 -4.47 -10.60
C GLU A 52 11.54 -5.79 -11.19
N LYS A 53 12.82 -5.83 -11.52
CA LYS A 53 13.45 -7.06 -11.95
C LYS A 53 13.57 -7.99 -10.74
N ILE A 54 13.39 -9.28 -10.97
CA ILE A 54 13.80 -10.28 -10.00
C ILE A 54 15.32 -10.20 -10.01
N ASP A 55 15.84 -9.54 -9.01
CA ASP A 55 17.26 -9.24 -8.90
C ASP A 55 17.93 -10.37 -8.09
N PRO A 56 19.19 -10.69 -8.36
CA PRO A 56 20.01 -11.53 -7.46
C PRO A 56 20.04 -11.00 -6.00
N LEU A 57 19.47 -9.84 -5.76
CA LEU A 57 19.31 -9.28 -4.40
C LEU A 57 18.17 -9.91 -3.59
N ILE A 58 17.27 -10.69 -4.20
CA ILE A 58 16.16 -11.39 -3.54
C ILE A 58 16.45 -12.88 -3.59
N ASP A 59 16.58 -13.49 -2.43
CA ASP A 59 16.70 -14.94 -2.32
C ASP A 59 15.32 -15.60 -2.47
N LEU A 60 14.97 -15.95 -3.72
CA LEU A 60 13.70 -16.61 -4.02
C LEU A 60 13.63 -18.03 -3.41
N GLN A 61 14.76 -18.73 -3.31
CA GLN A 61 14.80 -20.04 -2.68
C GLN A 61 14.48 -19.92 -1.18
N GLU A 62 15.01 -18.89 -0.53
CA GLU A 62 14.68 -18.64 0.88
C GLU A 62 13.23 -18.21 1.05
N CYS A 63 12.66 -17.45 0.11
CA CYS A 63 11.20 -17.17 0.11
C CYS A 63 10.39 -18.46 0.06
N GLN A 64 10.78 -19.43 -0.78
CA GLN A 64 10.13 -20.73 -0.89
C GLN A 64 10.28 -21.55 0.40
N ASN A 65 11.49 -21.63 0.97
CA ASN A 65 11.77 -22.32 2.21
C ASN A 65 10.93 -21.80 3.38
N LEU A 66 10.64 -20.49 3.36
CA LEU A 66 9.85 -19.79 4.36
C LEU A 66 8.35 -19.79 4.05
N SER A 67 7.93 -20.42 2.95
CA SER A 67 6.54 -20.37 2.46
C SER A 67 6.02 -18.92 2.29
N ILE A 68 6.88 -18.02 1.76
CA ILE A 68 6.54 -16.64 1.46
C ILE A 68 6.24 -16.50 -0.04
N PRO A 69 4.97 -16.41 -0.44
CA PRO A 69 4.61 -16.17 -1.84
C PRO A 69 5.19 -14.84 -2.34
N VAL A 70 5.66 -14.84 -3.59
CA VAL A 70 6.16 -13.63 -4.25
C VAL A 70 5.18 -13.24 -5.33
N VAL A 71 4.54 -12.08 -5.21
CA VAL A 71 3.56 -11.58 -6.18
C VAL A 71 4.01 -10.27 -6.80
N ARG A 72 3.50 -9.95 -7.99
CA ARG A 72 3.80 -8.69 -8.67
C ARG A 72 2.58 -7.77 -8.61
N ARG A 73 2.74 -6.57 -8.04
CA ARG A 73 1.67 -5.58 -8.00
C ARG A 73 1.62 -4.72 -9.26
N MET A 74 0.46 -4.14 -9.56
CA MET A 74 0.26 -3.27 -10.71
C MET A 74 0.98 -1.91 -10.62
N THR A 75 1.35 -1.49 -9.42
CA THR A 75 2.03 -0.23 -9.15
C THR A 75 3.54 -0.39 -9.21
N GLY A 76 4.26 0.71 -9.36
CA GLY A 76 5.72 0.73 -9.27
C GLY A 76 6.24 0.60 -7.84
N GLY A 77 7.51 0.93 -7.66
CA GLY A 77 8.21 0.89 -6.38
C GLY A 77 9.03 -0.38 -6.19
N LYS A 78 9.73 -0.46 -5.05
CA LYS A 78 10.61 -1.57 -4.66
C LYS A 78 9.82 -2.65 -3.90
N ALA A 79 10.43 -3.82 -3.69
CA ALA A 79 9.85 -4.94 -2.96
C ALA A 79 9.35 -4.56 -1.56
N VAL A 80 8.20 -5.09 -1.17
CA VAL A 80 7.58 -4.91 0.17
C VAL A 80 7.21 -6.26 0.74
N LEU A 81 7.68 -6.53 1.97
CA LEU A 81 7.26 -7.69 2.75
C LEU A 81 6.04 -7.31 3.59
N HIS A 82 4.92 -7.96 3.33
CA HIS A 82 3.64 -7.80 3.99
C HIS A 82 3.38 -8.87 5.04
N GLY A 83 2.28 -8.71 5.81
CA GLY A 83 1.87 -9.58 6.92
C GLY A 83 2.29 -9.03 8.29
N PHE A 84 3.05 -7.94 8.31
CA PHE A 84 3.48 -7.19 9.49
C PHE A 84 2.91 -5.78 9.53
N ASP A 85 1.93 -5.50 8.70
CA ASP A 85 1.43 -4.17 8.37
C ASP A 85 -0.09 -4.08 8.47
N LEU A 86 -0.56 -2.86 8.41
CA LEU A 86 -1.94 -2.51 8.11
C LEU A 86 -1.95 -2.01 6.67
N THR A 87 -2.52 -2.81 5.78
CA THR A 87 -2.51 -2.53 4.35
C THR A 87 -3.80 -1.85 3.93
N TYR A 88 -3.69 -0.86 3.04
CA TYR A 88 -4.83 -0.15 2.49
C TYR A 88 -4.73 0.02 0.99
N SER A 89 -5.87 0.23 0.32
CA SER A 89 -5.95 0.80 -1.01
C SER A 89 -7.10 1.81 -1.12
N LEU A 90 -6.90 2.84 -1.94
CA LEU A 90 -7.91 3.81 -2.36
C LEU A 90 -7.96 3.83 -3.87
N ALA A 91 -9.12 3.53 -4.42
CA ALA A 91 -9.42 3.67 -5.84
C ALA A 91 -10.45 4.79 -6.04
N ALA A 92 -10.16 5.75 -6.94
CA ALA A 92 -11.04 6.90 -7.18
C ALA A 92 -10.88 7.47 -8.58
N GLY A 93 -11.95 8.10 -9.06
CA GLY A 93 -11.92 8.98 -10.24
C GLY A 93 -11.48 10.40 -9.88
N VAL A 94 -10.77 11.05 -10.79
CA VAL A 94 -10.29 12.43 -10.64
C VAL A 94 -11.35 13.45 -11.06
N LEU A 95 -12.48 13.00 -11.55
CA LEU A 95 -13.57 13.89 -12.02
C LEU A 95 -14.25 14.67 -10.90
N ASP A 96 -14.12 14.22 -9.69
CA ASP A 96 -14.62 14.91 -8.52
C ASP A 96 -13.55 15.87 -8.01
N SER A 97 -13.90 17.13 -7.78
CA SER A 97 -13.04 18.21 -7.26
C SER A 97 -12.26 17.87 -5.98
N GLN A 98 -12.46 16.69 -5.43
CA GLN A 98 -11.82 16.21 -4.20
C GLN A 98 -10.39 15.74 -4.42
N PHE A 99 -10.10 15.09 -5.58
CA PHE A 99 -8.77 14.58 -5.87
C PHE A 99 -8.08 15.48 -6.90
N PRO A 100 -6.91 16.04 -6.58
CA PRO A 100 -6.23 17.01 -7.45
C PRO A 100 -5.76 16.46 -8.79
N GLY A 101 -5.67 15.13 -8.93
CA GLY A 101 -5.41 14.44 -10.20
C GLY A 101 -3.95 14.25 -10.58
N GLY A 102 -3.05 14.94 -9.94
CA GLY A 102 -1.61 14.70 -10.03
C GLY A 102 -1.19 13.55 -9.10
N ILE A 103 -0.19 12.76 -9.51
CA ILE A 103 0.33 11.67 -8.66
C ILE A 103 0.79 12.22 -7.31
N LEU A 104 1.61 13.25 -7.31
CA LEU A 104 2.14 13.85 -6.09
C LEU A 104 1.06 14.52 -5.25
N ASP A 105 0.09 15.16 -5.90
CA ASP A 105 -1.00 15.85 -5.23
C ASP A 105 -1.95 14.87 -4.54
N ASN A 106 -2.23 13.71 -5.15
CA ASN A 106 -2.99 12.63 -4.53
C ASN A 106 -2.26 12.04 -3.32
N TYR A 107 -0.93 11.87 -3.40
CA TYR A 107 -0.12 11.48 -2.23
C TYR A 107 -0.25 12.49 -1.09
N GLN A 108 -0.09 13.77 -1.41
CA GLN A 108 -0.22 14.86 -0.43
C GLN A 108 -1.63 14.90 0.18
N PHE A 109 -2.65 14.70 -0.65
CA PHE A 109 -4.04 14.66 -0.19
C PHE A 109 -4.23 13.56 0.86
N LEU A 110 -3.90 12.30 0.53
CA LEU A 110 -4.06 11.18 1.45
C LEU A 110 -3.16 11.29 2.69
N ALA A 111 -1.95 11.83 2.55
CA ALA A 111 -1.04 12.02 3.67
C ALA A 111 -1.64 12.90 4.78
N ARG A 112 -2.57 13.80 4.48
CA ARG A 112 -3.28 14.60 5.50
C ARG A 112 -4.09 13.73 6.46
N GLY A 113 -4.80 12.73 5.95
CA GLY A 113 -5.56 11.80 6.76
C GLY A 113 -4.67 10.89 7.61
N PHE A 114 -3.60 10.37 7.02
CA PHE A 114 -2.60 9.58 7.76
C PHE A 114 -1.85 10.42 8.81
N LYS A 115 -1.53 11.67 8.50
CA LYS A 115 -0.96 12.60 9.47
C LYS A 115 -1.88 12.77 10.68
N HIS A 116 -3.17 12.97 10.45
CA HIS A 116 -4.17 13.07 11.53
C HIS A 116 -4.22 11.79 12.37
N PHE A 117 -4.19 10.61 11.74
CA PHE A 117 -4.12 9.33 12.43
C PHE A 117 -2.90 9.24 13.36
N PHE A 118 -1.70 9.55 12.87
CA PHE A 118 -0.49 9.49 13.68
C PHE A 118 -0.48 10.52 14.82
N LEU A 119 -1.01 11.73 14.60
CA LEU A 119 -1.19 12.74 15.66
C LEU A 119 -2.12 12.24 16.77
N LYS A 120 -3.20 11.52 16.43
CA LYS A 120 -4.11 10.91 17.40
C LYS A 120 -3.46 9.80 18.25
N LEU A 121 -2.40 9.20 17.73
CA LEU A 121 -1.58 8.23 18.47
C LEU A 121 -0.49 8.91 19.34
N GLY A 122 -0.44 10.24 19.37
CA GLY A 122 0.57 11.00 20.11
C GLY A 122 1.93 11.06 19.41
N LEU A 123 2.00 10.69 18.13
CA LEU A 123 3.23 10.74 17.33
C LEU A 123 3.35 12.08 16.60
N ASN A 124 4.58 12.46 16.23
CA ASN A 124 4.88 13.68 15.48
C ASN A 124 5.21 13.37 14.01
N PRO A 125 4.21 13.23 13.12
CA PRO A 125 4.42 12.90 11.72
C PRO A 125 4.98 14.08 10.94
N VAL A 126 6.08 13.86 10.21
CA VAL A 126 6.67 14.80 9.27
C VAL A 126 6.41 14.34 7.85
N LEU A 127 5.80 15.20 7.03
CA LEU A 127 5.60 14.94 5.60
C LEU A 127 6.83 15.38 4.82
N LEU A 128 7.47 14.45 4.14
CA LEU A 128 8.63 14.73 3.31
C LEU A 128 8.21 15.40 2.00
N LYS A 129 8.49 16.71 1.85
CA LYS A 129 8.06 17.48 0.67
C LYS A 129 8.78 17.09 -0.63
N LYS A 130 10.06 16.68 -0.54
CA LYS A 130 10.88 16.27 -1.70
C LYS A 130 11.67 15.02 -1.36
N SER A 131 11.75 14.09 -2.31
CA SER A 131 12.65 12.95 -2.20
C SER A 131 14.11 13.43 -2.13
N PRO A 132 14.93 12.87 -1.24
CA PRO A 132 16.39 13.09 -1.31
C PRO A 132 16.91 12.65 -2.69
N GLN A 133 17.97 13.32 -3.18
CA GLN A 133 18.59 12.90 -4.43
C GLN A 133 19.07 11.45 -4.32
N LYS A 134 18.71 10.61 -5.31
CA LYS A 134 19.09 9.20 -5.33
C LYS A 134 20.61 9.05 -5.32
N LYS A 135 21.16 8.46 -4.28
CA LYS A 135 22.52 7.91 -4.27
C LYS A 135 22.52 6.59 -5.07
N LYS A 136 23.43 6.45 -6.00
CA LYS A 136 23.46 5.41 -7.07
C LYS A 136 23.58 3.93 -6.63
N LYS A 137 23.65 3.57 -5.37
CA LYS A 137 23.83 2.16 -4.91
C LYS A 137 23.21 1.95 -3.52
N GLU A 138 21.89 1.83 -3.41
CA GLU A 138 21.25 1.38 -2.17
C GLU A 138 20.33 0.18 -2.42
N PRO A 139 20.17 -0.74 -1.44
CA PRO A 139 19.39 -1.97 -1.60
C PRO A 139 17.96 -1.72 -2.04
N HIS A 140 17.43 -2.62 -2.88
CA HIS A 140 16.12 -2.51 -3.53
C HIS A 140 14.91 -2.79 -2.62
N ILE A 141 14.96 -2.41 -1.35
CA ILE A 141 13.85 -2.58 -0.37
C ILE A 141 13.05 -1.29 -0.29
N CYS A 142 11.72 -1.37 -0.42
CA CYS A 142 10.83 -0.19 -0.53
C CYS A 142 10.91 0.78 0.64
N PHE A 143 11.05 0.28 1.86
CA PHE A 143 11.13 1.12 3.05
C PHE A 143 12.50 1.76 3.27
N SER A 144 13.54 1.37 2.50
CA SER A 144 14.88 1.92 2.68
C SER A 144 15.10 3.31 2.06
N GLU A 145 14.22 3.76 1.16
CA GLU A 145 14.33 5.09 0.54
C GLU A 145 12.99 5.83 0.65
N PRO A 146 12.97 7.01 1.28
CA PRO A 146 11.77 7.84 1.32
C PRO A 146 11.52 8.51 -0.03
N SER A 147 10.28 8.44 -0.50
CA SER A 147 9.77 9.16 -1.66
C SER A 147 9.14 10.50 -1.26
N SER A 148 8.84 11.37 -2.22
CA SER A 148 8.11 12.61 -1.94
C SER A 148 6.73 12.32 -1.34
N TYR A 149 6.35 13.12 -0.34
CA TYR A 149 5.09 13.02 0.40
C TYR A 149 4.91 11.74 1.24
N GLU A 150 5.99 11.06 1.59
CA GLU A 150 5.96 10.00 2.60
C GLU A 150 5.98 10.59 4.02
N ILE A 151 5.39 9.85 4.95
CA ILE A 151 5.32 10.24 6.35
C ILE A 151 6.46 9.58 7.11
N LEU A 152 7.20 10.40 7.83
CA LEU A 152 8.29 9.99 8.72
C LEU A 152 7.88 10.23 10.17
N ILE A 153 8.26 9.31 11.05
CA ILE A 153 8.26 9.49 12.50
C ILE A 153 9.72 9.43 12.95
N GLU A 154 10.16 10.44 13.69
CA GLU A 154 11.57 10.57 14.14
C GLU A 154 12.59 10.40 12.99
N GLY A 155 12.25 10.94 11.82
CA GLY A 155 13.10 10.87 10.63
C GLY A 155 13.12 9.51 9.91
N ARG A 156 12.33 8.52 10.34
CA ARG A 156 12.26 7.17 9.76
C ARG A 156 10.89 6.91 9.14
N LYS A 157 10.89 6.16 8.04
CA LYS A 157 9.68 5.83 7.30
C LYS A 157 8.82 4.83 8.06
N ILE A 158 7.53 5.15 8.26
CA ILE A 158 6.56 4.28 8.92
C ILE A 158 5.44 3.82 7.98
N ILE A 159 5.21 4.55 6.88
CA ILE A 159 4.23 4.22 5.86
C ILE A 159 4.89 4.27 4.48
N GLY A 160 4.63 3.28 3.66
CA GLY A 160 5.01 3.24 2.25
C GLY A 160 3.78 3.18 1.36
N SER A 161 3.80 3.92 0.25
CA SER A 161 2.68 3.93 -0.69
C SER A 161 3.17 3.89 -2.14
N ALA A 162 2.33 3.33 -3.01
CA ALA A 162 2.55 3.33 -4.46
C ALA A 162 1.24 3.66 -5.17
N GLN A 163 1.32 4.27 -6.35
CA GLN A 163 0.14 4.69 -7.11
C GLN A 163 0.20 4.20 -8.55
N ARG A 164 -0.97 3.90 -9.10
CA ARG A 164 -1.22 3.67 -10.52
C ARG A 164 -2.28 4.63 -11.00
N VAL A 165 -2.00 5.34 -12.09
CA VAL A 165 -2.98 6.18 -12.78
C VAL A 165 -3.42 5.48 -14.07
N ARG A 166 -4.72 5.55 -14.37
CA ARG A 166 -5.34 5.12 -15.62
C ARG A 166 -6.03 6.32 -16.26
N ILE A 167 -5.88 6.45 -17.56
CA ILE A 167 -6.55 7.49 -18.35
C ILE A 167 -7.42 6.79 -19.38
N THR A 168 -8.71 7.12 -19.41
CA THR A 168 -9.63 6.66 -20.46
C THR A 168 -9.96 7.83 -21.37
N ARG A 169 -10.01 7.57 -22.69
CA ARG A 169 -10.37 8.55 -23.70
C ARG A 169 -11.62 8.07 -24.43
N GLY A 170 -12.73 8.76 -24.27
CA GLY A 170 -13.89 8.57 -25.15
C GLY A 170 -13.68 9.27 -26.50
N LYS A 171 -14.36 8.81 -27.56
CA LYS A 171 -14.19 9.35 -28.92
C LYS A 171 -14.42 10.88 -29.00
N ASN A 172 -15.28 11.46 -28.15
CA ASN A 172 -15.64 12.89 -28.15
C ASN A 172 -15.69 13.50 -26.74
N SER A 173 -15.01 12.94 -25.74
CA SER A 173 -15.05 13.41 -24.37
C SER A 173 -13.65 13.73 -23.82
N GLN A 174 -13.61 14.65 -22.86
CA GLN A 174 -12.37 14.96 -22.13
C GLN A 174 -11.80 13.70 -21.47
N PRO A 175 -10.47 13.54 -21.46
CA PRO A 175 -9.83 12.40 -20.83
C PRO A 175 -10.22 12.29 -19.35
N LYS A 176 -10.75 11.15 -18.94
CA LYS A 176 -11.05 10.87 -17.54
C LYS A 176 -9.86 10.17 -16.89
N ARG A 177 -9.48 10.63 -15.71
CA ARG A 177 -8.39 10.05 -14.93
C ARG A 177 -8.93 9.28 -13.74
N PHE A 178 -8.35 8.12 -13.48
CA PHE A 178 -8.63 7.27 -12.34
C PHE A 178 -7.30 6.89 -11.72
N PHE A 179 -7.30 6.64 -10.41
CA PHE A 179 -6.09 6.17 -9.76
C PHE A 179 -6.41 5.12 -8.71
N LEU A 180 -5.45 4.28 -8.47
CA LEU A 180 -5.35 3.45 -7.28
C LEU A 180 -4.07 3.84 -6.55
N GLN A 181 -4.21 4.14 -5.26
CA GLN A 181 -3.08 4.27 -4.35
C GLN A 181 -3.23 3.23 -3.25
N HIS A 182 -2.23 2.39 -3.11
CA HIS A 182 -2.16 1.44 -2.00
C HIS A 182 -0.89 1.65 -1.18
N GLY A 183 -0.89 1.11 0.04
CA GLY A 183 0.25 1.24 0.91
C GLY A 183 0.13 0.44 2.19
N SER A 184 1.22 0.46 2.97
CA SER A 184 1.40 -0.28 4.21
C SER A 184 1.84 0.66 5.32
N ILE A 185 1.16 0.58 6.47
CA ILE A 185 1.61 1.14 7.75
C ILE A 185 2.23 -0.02 8.52
N LEU A 186 3.53 0.04 8.80
CA LEU A 186 4.22 -1.03 9.51
C LEU A 186 3.74 -1.13 10.96
N LEU A 187 3.18 -2.28 11.34
CA LEU A 187 2.73 -2.56 12.70
C LEU A 187 3.84 -3.19 13.54
N LYS A 188 4.50 -4.23 13.01
CA LYS A 188 5.53 -5.04 13.69
C LYS A 188 6.88 -4.89 13.02
N ASP A 189 7.92 -5.28 13.72
CA ASP A 189 9.27 -5.38 13.16
C ASP A 189 9.36 -6.57 12.19
N SER A 190 9.53 -6.25 10.89
CA SER A 190 9.74 -7.23 9.82
C SER A 190 11.21 -7.36 9.41
N ILE A 191 12.11 -6.58 10.02
CA ILE A 191 13.54 -6.56 9.64
C ILE A 191 14.21 -7.93 9.73
N PRO A 192 14.00 -8.75 10.80
CA PRO A 192 14.62 -10.08 10.87
C PRO A 192 14.28 -10.96 9.67
N LEU A 193 13.03 -10.91 9.19
CA LEU A 193 12.62 -11.70 8.02
C LEU A 193 13.12 -11.10 6.71
N ILE A 194 13.16 -9.75 6.61
CA ILE A 194 13.75 -9.04 5.47
C ILE A 194 15.23 -9.45 5.30
N LEU A 195 16.00 -9.56 6.37
CA LEU A 195 17.43 -9.93 6.30
C LEU A 195 17.65 -11.36 5.80
N ARG A 196 16.68 -12.27 5.98
CA ARG A 196 16.72 -13.62 5.42
C ARG A 196 16.52 -13.62 3.90
N ILE A 197 15.53 -12.88 3.41
CA ILE A 197 15.17 -12.85 1.99
C ILE A 197 15.97 -11.82 1.15
N PHE A 198 16.71 -10.93 1.81
CA PHE A 198 17.59 -9.94 1.16
C PHE A 198 19.00 -10.04 1.75
N PRO A 199 19.82 -11.01 1.31
CA PRO A 199 21.11 -11.32 1.94
C PRO A 199 22.12 -10.15 1.92
N TYR A 200 21.95 -9.19 1.02
CA TYR A 200 22.77 -7.97 0.94
C TYR A 200 22.22 -6.79 1.76
N ALA A 201 21.11 -6.99 2.47
CA ALA A 201 20.57 -5.95 3.36
C ALA A 201 21.38 -5.87 4.67
N HIS A 202 21.54 -4.66 5.18
CA HIS A 202 22.25 -4.45 6.44
C HIS A 202 21.28 -3.99 7.53
N GLU A 203 21.20 -4.73 8.63
CA GLU A 203 20.29 -4.46 9.75
C GLU A 203 20.40 -3.02 10.26
N LYS A 204 21.63 -2.55 10.54
CA LYS A 204 21.88 -1.17 11.02
C LYS A 204 21.33 -0.11 10.07
N VAL A 205 21.39 -0.35 8.75
CA VAL A 205 20.85 0.56 7.72
C VAL A 205 19.34 0.56 7.75
N LEU A 206 18.70 -0.61 7.80
CA LEU A 206 17.25 -0.74 7.85
C LEU A 206 16.69 -0.09 9.12
N ARG A 207 17.24 -0.37 10.29
CA ARG A 207 16.78 0.19 11.58
C ARG A 207 16.93 1.71 11.66
N ARG A 208 17.84 2.31 10.89
CA ARG A 208 17.96 3.78 10.78
C ARG A 208 16.94 4.43 9.85
N LYS A 209 16.33 3.63 8.96
CA LYS A 209 15.44 4.15 7.91
C LYS A 209 13.97 3.80 8.13
N ILE A 210 13.69 2.72 8.86
CA ILE A 210 12.36 2.13 9.01
C ILE A 210 11.90 2.19 10.47
N HIS A 211 10.65 2.61 10.65
CA HIS A 211 9.91 2.48 11.90
C HIS A 211 8.68 1.59 11.71
N SER A 212 8.27 0.94 12.80
CA SER A 212 6.96 0.30 12.93
C SER A 212 6.21 0.90 14.12
N LEU A 213 4.90 0.73 14.20
CA LEU A 213 4.14 1.14 15.37
C LEU A 213 4.58 0.40 16.64
N GLN A 214 5.16 -0.78 16.50
CA GLN A 214 5.79 -1.52 17.60
C GLN A 214 7.06 -0.81 18.10
N SER A 215 7.93 -0.36 17.20
CA SER A 215 9.19 0.28 17.57
C SER A 215 9.03 1.66 18.22
N VAL A 216 7.87 2.30 18.03
CA VAL A 216 7.49 3.57 18.69
C VAL A 216 6.52 3.38 19.86
N GLY A 217 6.36 2.14 20.37
CA GLY A 217 5.59 1.83 21.58
C GLY A 217 4.06 1.93 21.44
N ILE A 218 3.53 1.98 20.20
CA ILE A 218 2.09 2.04 19.95
C ILE A 218 1.48 0.63 19.86
N TYR A 219 2.10 -0.29 19.14
CA TYR A 219 1.64 -1.67 19.04
C TYR A 219 2.47 -2.55 20.01
N PRO A 220 1.89 -3.47 20.81
CA PRO A 220 0.47 -3.87 20.85
C PRO A 220 -0.39 -3.08 21.84
N LYS A 221 0.07 -1.96 22.41
CA LYS A 221 -0.74 -1.13 23.33
C LYS A 221 -2.12 -0.80 22.73
N TYR A 222 -2.16 -0.48 21.43
CA TYR A 222 -3.37 -0.46 20.63
C TYR A 222 -3.44 -1.72 19.79
N SER A 223 -4.55 -2.47 19.88
CA SER A 223 -4.81 -3.61 19.00
C SER A 223 -4.96 -3.17 17.55
N LYS A 224 -4.77 -4.10 16.60
CA LYS A 224 -4.98 -3.82 15.16
C LYS A 224 -6.39 -3.29 14.89
N LYS A 225 -7.40 -3.81 15.59
CA LYS A 225 -8.81 -3.37 15.48
C LYS A 225 -9.00 -1.90 15.90
N GLU A 226 -8.38 -1.49 17.00
CA GLU A 226 -8.42 -0.11 17.47
C GLU A 226 -7.71 0.83 16.51
N LEU A 227 -6.53 0.42 15.99
CA LEU A 227 -5.79 1.20 14.98
C LEU A 227 -6.60 1.37 13.70
N ILE A 228 -7.29 0.32 13.23
CA ILE A 228 -8.19 0.40 12.07
C ILE A 228 -9.32 1.39 12.34
N SER A 229 -9.97 1.31 13.51
CA SER A 229 -11.07 2.21 13.87
C SER A 229 -10.61 3.67 13.95
N LEU A 230 -9.44 3.91 14.55
CA LEU A 230 -8.85 5.24 14.64
C LEU A 230 -8.46 5.80 13.26
N LEU A 231 -7.93 4.97 12.37
CA LEU A 231 -7.61 5.36 11.00
C LEU A 231 -8.86 5.76 10.22
N ILE A 232 -9.91 4.93 10.26
CA ILE A 232 -11.20 5.20 9.59
C ILE A 232 -11.78 6.54 10.07
N GLU A 233 -11.78 6.78 11.38
CA GLU A 233 -12.29 8.02 11.96
C GLU A 233 -11.41 9.24 11.60
N SER A 234 -10.10 9.07 11.56
CA SER A 234 -9.17 10.13 11.15
C SER A 234 -9.37 10.55 9.69
N LEU A 235 -9.57 9.57 8.80
CA LEU A 235 -9.88 9.84 7.39
C LEU A 235 -11.25 10.51 7.25
N ARG A 236 -12.28 10.01 7.96
CA ARG A 236 -13.63 10.59 7.95
C ARG A 236 -13.61 12.06 8.32
N LYS A 237 -12.95 12.41 9.42
CA LYS A 237 -12.84 13.80 9.88
C LYS A 237 -12.00 14.68 8.95
N THR A 238 -10.88 14.15 8.45
CA THR A 238 -9.96 14.94 7.59
C THR A 238 -10.57 15.30 6.24
N PHE A 239 -11.38 14.39 5.68
CA PHE A 239 -11.95 14.55 4.33
C PHE A 239 -13.44 14.92 4.34
N GLU A 240 -14.04 15.05 5.55
CA GLU A 240 -15.46 15.42 5.74
C GLU A 240 -16.40 14.50 4.95
N ILE A 241 -16.16 13.18 5.09
CA ILE A 241 -16.86 12.13 4.36
C ILE A 241 -17.72 11.27 5.27
N GLU A 242 -18.70 10.58 4.67
CA GLU A 242 -19.42 9.48 5.31
C GLU A 242 -19.01 8.15 4.70
N TRP A 243 -18.95 7.12 5.55
CA TRP A 243 -18.58 5.78 5.12
C TRP A 243 -19.82 4.96 4.74
N ASN A 244 -19.85 4.48 3.48
CA ASN A 244 -20.76 3.42 3.04
C ASN A 244 -20.05 2.06 3.26
N ASN A 245 -20.35 1.39 4.37
CA ASN A 245 -19.79 0.07 4.69
C ASN A 245 -20.44 -1.00 3.80
N ARG A 246 -19.82 -1.31 2.67
CA ARG A 246 -20.31 -2.31 1.73
C ARG A 246 -19.16 -3.18 1.24
N ASN A 247 -19.19 -4.46 1.62
CA ASN A 247 -18.21 -5.47 1.18
C ASN A 247 -18.37 -5.80 -0.31
N TRP A 248 -17.57 -6.74 -0.78
CA TRP A 248 -17.61 -7.26 -2.14
C TRP A 248 -18.98 -7.83 -2.49
N ASN A 249 -19.49 -7.53 -3.67
CA ASN A 249 -20.63 -8.23 -4.24
C ASN A 249 -20.18 -9.42 -5.11
N ALA A 250 -21.12 -10.30 -5.50
CA ALA A 250 -20.82 -11.48 -6.27
C ALA A 250 -20.14 -11.18 -7.63
N LYS A 251 -20.56 -10.10 -8.32
CA LYS A 251 -19.93 -9.70 -9.60
C LYS A 251 -18.49 -9.24 -9.41
N GLU A 252 -18.20 -8.54 -8.31
CA GLU A 252 -16.85 -8.12 -7.98
C GLU A 252 -15.96 -9.32 -7.65
N LEU A 253 -16.47 -10.26 -6.84
CA LEU A 253 -15.73 -11.48 -6.48
C LEU A 253 -15.43 -12.33 -7.71
N ASN A 254 -16.38 -12.50 -8.65
CA ASN A 254 -16.14 -13.19 -9.91
C ASN A 254 -15.06 -12.48 -10.75
N SER A 255 -15.13 -11.12 -10.86
CA SER A 255 -14.11 -10.34 -11.57
C SER A 255 -12.73 -10.48 -10.91
N ILE A 256 -12.67 -10.55 -9.58
CA ILE A 256 -11.42 -10.77 -8.85
C ILE A 256 -10.86 -12.16 -9.14
N ALA A 257 -11.70 -13.21 -9.08
CA ALA A 257 -11.30 -14.59 -9.36
C ALA A 257 -10.74 -14.75 -10.79
N ASP A 258 -11.36 -14.10 -11.77
CA ASP A 258 -10.83 -14.09 -13.15
C ASP A 258 -9.49 -13.33 -13.25
N CYS A 259 -9.38 -12.19 -12.58
CA CYS A 259 -8.19 -11.38 -12.58
C CYS A 259 -7.03 -12.04 -11.81
N GLU A 260 -7.32 -12.83 -10.79
CA GLU A 260 -6.35 -13.50 -9.92
C GLU A 260 -5.40 -14.43 -10.69
N LYS A 261 -5.86 -14.98 -11.82
CA LYS A 261 -5.03 -15.81 -12.71
C LYS A 261 -3.78 -15.07 -13.22
N ALA A 262 -3.86 -13.76 -13.35
CA ALA A 262 -2.73 -12.92 -13.79
C ALA A 262 -1.76 -12.53 -12.65
N TYR A 263 -2.12 -12.84 -11.41
CA TYR A 263 -1.37 -12.48 -10.21
C TYR A 263 -0.87 -13.69 -9.42
N GLN A 264 -0.80 -14.86 -10.05
CA GLN A 264 -0.27 -16.05 -9.38
C GLN A 264 1.15 -15.79 -8.86
N PRO A 265 1.53 -16.42 -7.73
CA PRO A 265 2.89 -16.31 -7.20
C PRO A 265 3.92 -16.67 -8.27
N LEU A 266 5.04 -15.96 -8.24
CA LEU A 266 6.17 -16.24 -9.13
C LEU A 266 6.80 -17.57 -8.69
N GLU A 267 6.92 -18.49 -9.63
CA GLU A 267 7.63 -19.75 -9.40
C GLU A 267 9.14 -19.54 -9.46
N VAL A 268 9.87 -20.20 -8.58
CA VAL A 268 11.33 -20.32 -8.69
C VAL A 268 11.58 -21.27 -9.84
N GLN A 269 11.92 -20.71 -11.01
CA GLN A 269 12.43 -21.56 -12.09
C GLN A 269 13.79 -22.10 -11.63
N HIS A 270 13.91 -23.40 -11.51
CA HIS A 270 15.21 -24.05 -11.36
C HIS A 270 16.02 -23.76 -12.63
N VAL A 271 16.98 -22.84 -12.52
CA VAL A 271 18.02 -22.58 -13.51
C VAL A 271 19.10 -23.63 -13.36
#